data_693c908fcef8363139a81fc6ad0468b9
#
_entry.id   693c908fcef8363139a81fc6ad0468b9
#
_cell.length_a   1.000
_cell.length_b   1.000
_cell.length_c   1.000
_cell.angle_alpha   90.00
_cell.angle_beta   90.00
_cell.angle_gamma   90.00
#
_symmetry.space_group_name_H-M   'P 1'
#
loop_
_entity.id
_entity.type
_entity.pdbx_description
1 polymer ?
#
loop_
_entity_poly.entity_id
_entity_poly.type
_entity_poly.pdbx_seq_one_letter_code
_entity_poly.pdbx_strand_id
1 'polypeptide(L)'
;MKKILIVLLVIFIIIQFFPIDKTNPAVNEGMDFLKIKNTPEPIAKTIRNSCYDCHSNETKYPFYSHIQPVAWLLKNHIDEGRKELNFSTFATYEPKRQAHKLQEAAEYVEQKKMPLESFLLGHPDAKLSESQRKELANYFRTIQKETETTNAL
;
A
#
# COMPACT_ATOMS: atom_id res chain seq x y z
N MET A 1 -18.65 31.31 19.87
CA MET A 1 -17.36 30.75 19.41
C MET A 1 -16.66 29.94 20.50
N LYS A 2 -16.34 30.50 21.71
CA LYS A 2 -15.64 29.77 22.79
C LYS A 2 -16.30 28.43 23.20
N LYS A 3 -17.63 28.38 23.33
CA LYS A 3 -18.37 27.15 23.68
C LYS A 3 -18.21 26.05 22.63
N ILE A 4 -18.22 26.41 21.33
CA ILE A 4 -18.04 25.46 20.22
C ILE A 4 -16.62 24.87 20.26
N LEU A 5 -15.60 25.70 20.46
CA LEU A 5 -14.20 25.24 20.57
C LEU A 5 -14.00 24.27 21.75
N ILE A 6 -14.65 24.55 22.89
CA ILE A 6 -14.59 23.66 24.05
C ILE A 6 -15.25 22.32 23.73
N VAL A 7 -16.41 22.31 23.07
CA VAL A 7 -17.08 21.07 22.66
C VAL A 7 -16.21 20.26 21.69
N LEU A 8 -15.63 20.90 20.68
CA LEU A 8 -14.72 20.24 19.73
C LEU A 8 -13.48 19.65 20.41
N LEU A 9 -12.90 20.39 21.39
CA LEU A 9 -11.77 19.90 22.17
C LEU A 9 -12.16 18.66 23.01
N VAL A 10 -13.32 18.70 23.67
CA VAL A 10 -13.82 17.55 24.44
C VAL A 10 -14.04 16.35 23.55
N ILE A 11 -14.67 16.51 22.37
CA ILE A 11 -14.84 15.45 21.39
C ILE A 11 -13.48 14.91 20.95
N PHE A 12 -12.54 15.80 20.62
CA PHE A 12 -11.19 15.39 20.23
C PHE A 12 -10.49 14.57 21.32
N ILE A 13 -10.62 14.92 22.59
CA ILE A 13 -10.07 14.13 23.69
C ILE A 13 -10.75 12.77 23.79
N ILE A 14 -12.08 12.73 23.69
CA ILE A 14 -12.84 11.48 23.80
C ILE A 14 -12.44 10.50 22.69
N ILE A 15 -12.30 10.93 21.44
CA ILE A 15 -11.95 10.04 20.34
C ILE A 15 -10.54 9.42 20.48
N GLN A 16 -9.63 10.00 21.27
CA GLN A 16 -8.32 9.40 21.51
C GLN A 16 -8.38 8.08 22.29
N PHE A 17 -9.47 7.79 22.99
CA PHE A 17 -9.67 6.52 23.69
C PHE A 17 -10.07 5.36 22.78
N PHE A 18 -10.20 5.59 21.48
CA PHE A 18 -10.53 4.58 20.47
C PHE A 18 -9.36 4.34 19.49
N PRO A 19 -8.25 3.74 19.95
CA PRO A 19 -7.08 3.50 19.12
C PRO A 19 -7.38 2.45 18.04
N ILE A 20 -6.58 2.49 16.96
CA ILE A 20 -6.59 1.45 15.92
C ILE A 20 -5.77 0.24 16.36
N ASP A 21 -6.12 -0.94 15.85
CA ASP A 21 -5.25 -2.10 15.90
C ASP A 21 -4.09 -1.93 14.89
N LYS A 22 -2.87 -2.04 15.37
CA LYS A 22 -1.61 -1.92 14.62
C LYS A 22 -0.90 -3.26 14.45
N THR A 23 -1.59 -4.35 14.72
CA THR A 23 -1.03 -5.68 14.53
C THR A 23 -0.91 -6.02 13.05
N ASN A 24 0.28 -6.31 12.59
CA ASN A 24 0.48 -6.80 11.22
C ASN A 24 0.20 -8.31 11.17
N PRO A 25 -0.47 -8.81 10.11
CA PRO A 25 -0.58 -10.24 9.87
C PRO A 25 0.79 -10.89 9.67
N ALA A 26 0.87 -12.21 9.85
CA ALA A 26 2.11 -12.95 9.64
C ALA A 26 2.61 -12.82 8.20
N VAL A 27 3.93 -12.75 8.04
CA VAL A 27 4.62 -12.72 6.75
C VAL A 27 5.16 -14.10 6.43
N ASN A 28 4.93 -14.56 5.20
CA ASN A 28 5.56 -15.74 4.63
C ASN A 28 6.32 -15.32 3.37
N GLU A 29 7.64 -15.29 3.44
CA GLU A 29 8.50 -14.87 2.33
C GLU A 29 8.28 -15.67 1.03
N GLY A 30 7.90 -16.95 1.15
CA GLY A 30 7.58 -17.79 -0.01
C GLY A 30 6.30 -17.38 -0.75
N MET A 31 5.50 -16.47 -0.19
CA MET A 31 4.27 -15.96 -0.80
C MET A 31 4.41 -14.49 -1.24
N ASP A 32 5.52 -13.83 -0.86
CA ASP A 32 5.74 -12.41 -1.13
C ASP A 32 6.11 -12.17 -2.58
N PHE A 33 5.46 -11.17 -3.20
CA PHE A 33 5.64 -10.79 -4.61
C PHE A 33 7.10 -10.55 -4.98
N LEU A 34 7.85 -9.78 -4.18
CA LEU A 34 9.23 -9.44 -4.51
C LEU A 34 10.14 -10.66 -4.52
N LYS A 35 9.87 -11.63 -3.67
CA LYS A 35 10.62 -12.88 -3.56
C LYS A 35 10.27 -13.85 -4.70
N ILE A 36 8.98 -14.15 -4.90
CA ILE A 36 8.55 -15.12 -5.90
C ILE A 36 8.80 -14.68 -7.34
N LYS A 37 8.84 -13.35 -7.59
CA LYS A 37 9.13 -12.78 -8.91
C LYS A 37 10.61 -12.39 -9.09
N ASN A 38 11.46 -12.69 -8.13
CA ASN A 38 12.89 -12.31 -8.14
C ASN A 38 13.08 -10.84 -8.56
N THR A 39 12.27 -9.95 -7.94
CA THR A 39 12.23 -8.53 -8.31
C THR A 39 13.61 -7.88 -8.16
N PRO A 40 14.14 -7.20 -9.22
CA PRO A 40 15.41 -6.49 -9.14
C PRO A 40 15.44 -5.48 -7.99
N GLU A 41 16.56 -5.41 -7.26
CA GLU A 41 16.67 -4.62 -6.02
C GLU A 41 16.25 -3.14 -6.17
N PRO A 42 16.58 -2.39 -7.24
CA PRO A 42 16.12 -1.02 -7.39
C PRO A 42 14.60 -0.90 -7.43
N ILE A 43 13.93 -1.81 -8.15
CA ILE A 43 12.47 -1.86 -8.24
C ILE A 43 11.85 -2.34 -6.93
N ALA A 44 12.45 -3.35 -6.30
CA ALA A 44 12.01 -3.85 -5.00
C ALA A 44 12.05 -2.75 -3.93
N LYS A 45 13.11 -1.95 -3.89
CA LYS A 45 13.22 -0.79 -3.01
C LYS A 45 12.12 0.24 -3.27
N THR A 46 11.84 0.53 -4.55
CA THR A 46 10.76 1.45 -4.93
C THR A 46 9.41 0.94 -4.45
N ILE A 47 9.09 -0.34 -4.68
CA ILE A 47 7.84 -0.96 -4.23
C ILE A 47 7.73 -0.95 -2.70
N ARG A 48 8.81 -1.29 -1.98
CA ARG A 48 8.82 -1.26 -0.51
C ARG A 48 8.51 0.14 0.03
N ASN A 49 9.16 1.16 -0.50
CA ASN A 49 9.01 2.52 0.00
C ASN A 49 7.65 3.14 -0.35
N SER A 50 7.10 2.81 -1.51
CA SER A 50 5.93 3.51 -2.05
C SER A 50 4.62 2.73 -1.92
N CYS A 51 4.67 1.42 -1.64
CA CYS A 51 3.47 0.56 -1.69
C CYS A 51 3.28 -0.29 -0.43
N TYR A 52 4.36 -0.82 0.19
CA TYR A 52 4.27 -1.86 1.22
C TYR A 52 3.54 -1.42 2.47
N ASP A 53 3.60 -0.15 2.87
CA ASP A 53 2.91 0.31 4.08
C ASP A 53 1.39 0.11 4.02
N CYS A 54 0.78 0.17 2.83
CA CYS A 54 -0.64 -0.10 2.65
C CYS A 54 -0.93 -1.46 1.99
N HIS A 55 -0.02 -1.96 1.15
CA HIS A 55 -0.24 -3.13 0.32
C HIS A 55 0.58 -4.36 0.74
N SER A 56 0.95 -4.47 2.01
CA SER A 56 1.63 -5.66 2.54
C SER A 56 1.25 -5.94 4.00
N ASN A 57 1.76 -7.06 4.52
CA ASN A 57 1.69 -7.39 5.95
C ASN A 57 2.85 -6.76 6.75
N GLU A 58 3.59 -5.81 6.18
CA GLU A 58 4.78 -5.20 6.76
C GLU A 58 4.63 -3.69 6.97
N THR A 59 3.40 -3.23 7.29
CA THR A 59 3.11 -1.81 7.56
C THR A 59 4.01 -1.26 8.66
N LYS A 60 4.67 -0.15 8.38
CA LYS A 60 5.39 0.67 9.37
C LYS A 60 4.47 1.79 9.84
N TYR A 61 3.90 1.62 11.01
CA TYR A 61 2.95 2.60 11.55
C TYR A 61 3.66 3.89 11.98
N PRO A 62 3.38 5.05 11.34
CA PRO A 62 4.01 6.32 11.66
C PRO A 62 3.47 6.88 12.98
N PHE A 63 4.11 7.94 13.50
CA PHE A 63 3.71 8.56 14.78
C PHE A 63 2.23 9.01 14.80
N TYR A 64 1.70 9.50 13.69
CA TYR A 64 0.31 9.96 13.59
C TYR A 64 -0.73 8.83 13.62
N SER A 65 -0.29 7.56 13.56
CA SER A 65 -1.14 6.39 13.82
C SER A 65 -1.64 6.29 15.27
N HIS A 66 -1.21 7.21 16.13
CA HIS A 66 -1.65 7.33 17.51
C HIS A 66 -2.65 8.49 17.71
N ILE A 67 -3.00 9.24 16.67
CA ILE A 67 -3.80 10.46 16.75
C ILE A 67 -5.09 10.31 15.94
N GLN A 68 -6.23 10.26 16.61
CA GLN A 68 -7.55 10.24 15.98
C GLN A 68 -7.98 11.65 15.55
N PRO A 69 -8.68 11.79 14.41
CA PRO A 69 -9.23 10.75 13.52
C PRO A 69 -8.26 10.28 12.42
N VAL A 70 -7.03 10.83 12.36
CA VAL A 70 -6.04 10.51 11.29
C VAL A 70 -5.69 9.02 11.31
N ALA A 71 -5.56 8.44 12.50
CA ALA A 71 -5.28 7.02 12.65
C ALA A 71 -6.37 6.13 12.04
N TRP A 72 -7.65 6.50 12.17
CA TRP A 72 -8.75 5.76 11.55
C TRP A 72 -8.69 5.81 10.02
N LEU A 73 -8.38 6.99 9.45
CA LEU A 73 -8.20 7.15 8.01
C LEU A 73 -7.03 6.30 7.51
N LEU A 74 -5.89 6.32 8.23
CA LEU A 74 -4.73 5.48 7.92
C LEU A 74 -5.11 4.00 7.93
N LYS A 75 -5.78 3.52 8.99
CA LYS A 75 -6.19 2.13 9.10
C LYS A 75 -7.11 1.71 7.95
N ASN A 76 -8.07 2.56 7.60
CA ASN A 76 -8.94 2.31 6.45
C ASN A 76 -8.16 2.17 5.14
N HIS A 77 -7.17 3.04 4.88
CA HIS A 77 -6.34 2.93 3.68
C HIS A 77 -5.50 1.64 3.67
N ILE A 78 -4.98 1.20 4.83
CA ILE A 78 -4.23 -0.06 4.94
C ILE A 78 -5.16 -1.25 4.67
N ASP A 79 -6.34 -1.28 5.27
CA ASP A 79 -7.29 -2.38 5.11
C ASP A 79 -7.78 -2.49 3.65
N GLU A 80 -8.13 -1.38 3.02
CA GLU A 80 -8.51 -1.34 1.61
C GLU A 80 -7.32 -1.70 0.70
N GLY A 81 -6.13 -1.19 0.98
CA GLY A 81 -4.92 -1.53 0.24
C GLY A 81 -4.64 -3.03 0.25
N ARG A 82 -4.68 -3.66 1.43
CA ARG A 82 -4.49 -5.12 1.58
C ARG A 82 -5.59 -5.94 0.91
N LYS A 83 -6.83 -5.47 0.94
CA LYS A 83 -7.96 -6.13 0.30
C LYS A 83 -7.83 -6.12 -1.23
N GLU A 84 -7.44 -4.99 -1.80
CA GLU A 84 -7.30 -4.84 -3.24
C GLU A 84 -6.06 -5.56 -3.78
N LEU A 85 -4.90 -5.31 -3.20
CA LEU A 85 -3.64 -5.95 -3.54
C LEU A 85 -2.77 -6.09 -2.30
N ASN A 86 -2.40 -7.31 -1.92
CA ASN A 86 -1.46 -7.58 -0.84
C ASN A 86 -0.23 -8.31 -1.39
N PHE A 87 0.90 -7.63 -1.44
CA PHE A 87 2.17 -8.18 -1.93
C PHE A 87 2.67 -9.35 -1.07
N SER A 88 2.43 -9.33 0.24
CA SER A 88 2.89 -10.40 1.15
C SER A 88 2.14 -11.73 0.96
N THR A 89 0.99 -11.70 0.31
CA THR A 89 0.18 -12.90 0.03
C THR A 89 -0.05 -13.12 -1.46
N PHE A 90 0.73 -12.49 -2.31
CA PHE A 90 0.51 -12.46 -3.76
C PHE A 90 0.49 -13.85 -4.41
N ALA A 91 1.32 -14.79 -3.94
CA ALA A 91 1.34 -16.16 -4.43
C ALA A 91 0.02 -16.92 -4.19
N THR A 92 -0.82 -16.47 -3.25
CA THR A 92 -2.12 -17.10 -2.97
C THR A 92 -3.20 -16.73 -3.98
N TYR A 93 -2.96 -15.72 -4.81
CA TYR A 93 -3.94 -15.31 -5.82
C TYR A 93 -3.95 -16.27 -6.99
N GLU A 94 -5.14 -16.58 -7.49
CA GLU A 94 -5.31 -17.25 -8.76
C GLU A 94 -4.57 -16.49 -9.87
N PRO A 95 -3.94 -17.16 -10.84
CA PRO A 95 -3.12 -16.52 -11.87
C PRO A 95 -3.82 -15.40 -12.64
N LYS A 96 -5.10 -15.59 -12.96
CA LYS A 96 -5.92 -14.55 -13.61
C LYS A 96 -6.05 -13.30 -12.73
N ARG A 97 -6.21 -13.50 -11.42
CA ARG A 97 -6.25 -12.38 -10.45
C ARG A 97 -4.88 -11.71 -10.32
N GLN A 98 -3.79 -12.49 -10.30
CA GLN A 98 -2.43 -11.93 -10.28
C GLN A 98 -2.21 -11.00 -11.46
N ALA A 99 -2.49 -11.46 -12.69
CA ALA A 99 -2.35 -10.66 -13.90
C ALA A 99 -3.21 -9.39 -13.87
N HIS A 100 -4.48 -9.53 -13.49
CA HIS A 100 -5.39 -8.38 -13.38
C HIS A 100 -4.91 -7.34 -12.36
N LYS A 101 -4.46 -7.76 -11.17
CA LYS A 101 -3.95 -6.85 -10.14
C LYS A 101 -2.64 -6.15 -10.55
N LEU A 102 -1.79 -6.81 -11.33
CA LEU A 102 -0.59 -6.19 -11.90
C LEU A 102 -0.93 -5.16 -12.98
N GLN A 103 -1.96 -5.42 -13.80
CA GLN A 103 -2.48 -4.45 -14.76
C GLN A 103 -2.98 -3.20 -14.02
N GLU A 104 -3.87 -3.36 -13.04
CA GLU A 104 -4.40 -2.25 -12.23
C GLU A 104 -3.28 -1.45 -11.56
N ALA A 105 -2.30 -2.14 -10.97
CA ALA A 105 -1.15 -1.50 -10.33
C ALA A 105 -0.35 -0.63 -11.32
N ALA A 106 -0.07 -1.15 -12.54
CA ALA A 106 0.61 -0.39 -13.58
C ALA A 106 -0.19 0.86 -13.98
N GLU A 107 -1.50 0.71 -14.20
CA GLU A 107 -2.38 1.80 -14.60
C GLU A 107 -2.49 2.90 -13.51
N TYR A 108 -2.63 2.51 -12.25
CA TYR A 108 -2.76 3.46 -11.14
C TYR A 108 -1.46 4.22 -10.87
N VAL A 109 -0.32 3.55 -11.05
CA VAL A 109 1.00 4.18 -10.98
C VAL A 109 1.14 5.21 -12.11
N GLU A 110 0.82 4.87 -13.36
CA GLU A 110 0.91 5.80 -14.51
C GLU A 110 -0.03 6.99 -14.37
N GLN A 111 -1.26 6.74 -13.92
CA GLN A 111 -2.28 7.78 -13.73
C GLN A 111 -2.03 8.66 -12.50
N LYS A 112 -0.92 8.43 -11.78
CA LYS A 112 -0.57 9.15 -10.53
C LYS A 112 -1.62 8.98 -9.41
N LYS A 113 -2.47 7.96 -9.49
CA LYS A 113 -3.41 7.61 -8.44
C LYS A 113 -2.72 6.94 -7.25
N MET A 114 -1.58 6.28 -7.52
CA MET A 114 -0.72 5.66 -6.50
C MET A 114 0.73 6.14 -6.64
N PRO A 115 1.41 6.37 -5.50
CA PRO A 115 0.92 6.41 -4.13
C PRO A 115 -0.08 7.55 -3.89
N LEU A 116 -0.97 7.40 -2.89
CA LEU A 116 -1.96 8.43 -2.53
C LEU A 116 -1.29 9.74 -2.12
N GLU A 117 -1.81 10.87 -2.56
CA GLU A 117 -1.29 12.20 -2.17
C GLU A 117 -1.31 12.41 -0.65
N SER A 118 -2.35 11.94 0.03
CA SER A 118 -2.45 11.99 1.49
C SER A 118 -1.34 11.22 2.20
N PHE A 119 -0.89 10.09 1.62
CA PHE A 119 0.24 9.32 2.13
C PHE A 119 1.56 10.07 1.93
N LEU A 120 1.76 10.69 0.78
CA LEU A 120 2.98 11.44 0.44
C LEU A 120 3.23 12.65 1.34
N LEU A 121 2.18 13.20 1.98
CA LEU A 121 2.34 14.30 2.95
C LEU A 121 3.20 13.89 4.16
N GLY A 122 3.07 12.64 4.60
CA GLY A 122 3.86 12.09 5.71
C GLY A 122 5.08 11.27 5.28
N HIS A 123 5.19 10.93 4.00
CA HIS A 123 6.20 10.03 3.44
C HIS A 123 6.79 10.59 2.13
N PRO A 124 7.57 11.69 2.19
CA PRO A 124 8.12 12.32 0.98
C PRO A 124 9.02 11.38 0.18
N ASP A 125 9.70 10.43 0.85
CA ASP A 125 10.58 9.43 0.22
C ASP A 125 9.82 8.39 -0.60
N ALA A 126 8.50 8.27 -0.42
CA ALA A 126 7.63 7.40 -1.20
C ALA A 126 7.20 8.02 -2.54
N LYS A 127 7.53 9.30 -2.77
CA LYS A 127 7.17 10.01 -3.99
C LYS A 127 7.97 9.48 -5.18
N LEU A 128 7.25 8.99 -6.19
CA LEU A 128 7.86 8.50 -7.42
C LEU A 128 8.21 9.65 -8.36
N SER A 129 9.44 9.66 -8.89
CA SER A 129 9.80 10.47 -10.05
C SER A 129 9.09 9.94 -11.31
N GLU A 130 9.05 10.72 -12.38
CA GLU A 130 8.46 10.28 -13.66
C GLU A 130 9.19 9.07 -14.25
N SER A 131 10.53 8.98 -14.06
CA SER A 131 11.31 7.82 -14.50
C SER A 131 10.98 6.56 -13.69
N GLN A 132 10.95 6.68 -12.35
CA GLN A 132 10.57 5.57 -11.47
C GLN A 132 9.15 5.08 -11.74
N ARG A 133 8.23 6.00 -12.02
CA ARG A 133 6.84 5.69 -12.35
C ARG A 133 6.72 4.87 -13.63
N LYS A 134 7.43 5.27 -14.69
CA LYS A 134 7.49 4.53 -15.95
C LYS A 134 8.15 3.14 -15.78
N GLU A 135 9.27 3.10 -15.06
CA GLU A 135 9.99 1.86 -14.80
C GLU A 135 9.13 0.86 -14.02
N LEU A 136 8.47 1.31 -12.95
CA LEU A 136 7.61 0.50 -12.12
C LEU A 136 6.38 -0.01 -12.89
N ALA A 137 5.72 0.85 -13.65
CA ALA A 137 4.57 0.46 -14.47
C ALA A 137 4.96 -0.56 -15.56
N ASN A 138 6.10 -0.34 -16.23
CA ASN A 138 6.63 -1.30 -17.20
C ASN A 138 6.98 -2.64 -16.55
N TYR A 139 7.56 -2.63 -15.37
CA TYR A 139 7.85 -3.84 -14.62
C TYR A 139 6.58 -4.63 -14.30
N PHE A 140 5.55 -3.99 -13.75
CA PHE A 140 4.27 -4.67 -13.50
C PHE A 140 3.65 -5.27 -14.76
N ARG A 141 3.70 -4.58 -15.91
CA ARG A 141 3.22 -5.11 -17.17
C ARG A 141 4.04 -6.31 -17.68
N THR A 142 5.35 -6.30 -17.47
CA THR A 142 6.21 -7.43 -17.82
C THR A 142 5.81 -8.67 -17.03
N ILE A 143 5.69 -8.54 -15.70
CA ILE A 143 5.29 -9.65 -14.83
C ILE A 143 3.85 -10.10 -15.11
N GLN A 144 2.94 -9.17 -15.46
CA GLN A 144 1.59 -9.51 -15.90
C GLN A 144 1.63 -10.46 -17.10
N LYS A 145 2.34 -10.10 -18.16
CA LYS A 145 2.44 -10.90 -19.40
C LYS A 145 3.06 -12.28 -19.15
N GLU A 146 4.12 -12.33 -18.33
CA GLU A 146 4.74 -13.60 -17.92
C GLU A 146 3.74 -14.50 -17.19
N THR A 147 2.94 -13.91 -16.29
CA THR A 147 1.90 -14.63 -15.53
C THR A 147 0.81 -15.17 -16.46
N GLU A 148 0.37 -14.39 -17.44
CA GLU A 148 -0.63 -14.80 -18.45
C GLU A 148 -0.12 -15.94 -19.33
N THR A 149 1.13 -15.86 -19.81
CA THR A 149 1.74 -16.87 -20.68
C THR A 149 1.93 -18.21 -19.97
N THR A 150 2.38 -18.18 -18.70
CA THR A 150 2.57 -19.40 -17.90
C THR A 150 1.26 -20.18 -17.67
N ASN A 151 0.13 -19.50 -17.71
CA ASN A 151 -1.18 -20.11 -17.50
C ASN A 151 -1.88 -20.57 -18.79
N ALA A 152 -1.33 -20.22 -19.95
CA ALA A 152 -1.87 -20.65 -21.23
C ALA A 152 -1.29 -22.00 -21.73
N LEU A 153 -0.32 -22.54 -20.97
CA LEU A 153 0.32 -23.84 -21.21
C LEU A 153 -0.24 -24.93 -20.29
#